data_9cd62b886f007dad6b8c1e12baa4938b
#
_entry.id   9cd62b886f007dad6b8c1e12baa4938b
#
_cell.length_a   1.000
_cell.length_b   1.000
_cell.length_c   1.000
_cell.angle_alpha   90.00
_cell.angle_beta   90.00
_cell.angle_gamma   90.00
#
_symmetry.space_group_name_H-M   'P 1'
#
loop_
_entity.id
_entity.type
_entity.pdbx_description
1 polymer ?
#
loop_
_entity_poly.entity_id
_entity_poly.type
_entity_poly.pdbx_seq_one_letter_code
_entity_poly.pdbx_strand_id
1 'polypeptide(L)'
;MLLALSSVSFAQPNLNGAWQAGTDENRMVMIVADKFYSIVVYSLKDKNYLGTFGGTYRIESGEFIAMPEFDTFNKEQIGVESRSVLHLSGTNLKMGSGKIVWDFKKLDDGKPGALAGAWLITGRMGDDGKIQSRTPGARKTMKLLSGTRFQWIAYNNETKEFFGTGGGTYTTENGKYTETIEVFSRDNSRVGAQLEFDFSFVEGNWRHSGKSSTGQPIDEIWSQRSKLGI
;
A
#
# COMPACT_ATOMS: atom_id res chain seq x y z
N MET A 1 -18.55 6.94 49.41
CA MET A 1 -17.20 7.09 48.87
C MET A 1 -17.19 6.42 47.50
N LEU A 2 -17.40 7.22 46.40
CA LEU A 2 -17.35 6.71 45.04
C LEU A 2 -15.88 6.63 44.61
N LEU A 3 -15.40 5.42 44.31
CA LEU A 3 -14.12 5.22 43.65
C LEU A 3 -14.29 5.57 42.16
N ALA A 4 -13.69 6.65 41.72
CA ALA A 4 -13.57 6.95 40.31
C ALA A 4 -12.52 6.03 39.68
N LEU A 5 -12.97 5.04 38.90
CA LEU A 5 -12.11 4.24 38.05
C LEU A 5 -11.63 5.15 36.88
N SER A 6 -10.41 5.66 36.98
CA SER A 6 -9.74 6.33 35.87
C SER A 6 -9.37 5.28 34.82
N SER A 7 -10.10 5.25 33.70
CA SER A 7 -9.72 4.49 32.52
C SER A 7 -8.44 5.07 31.93
N VAL A 8 -7.33 4.35 32.02
CA VAL A 8 -6.10 4.68 31.31
C VAL A 8 -6.32 4.38 29.84
N SER A 9 -6.56 5.44 29.05
CA SER A 9 -6.62 5.31 27.58
C SER A 9 -5.19 5.20 27.07
N PHE A 10 -4.77 4.00 26.71
CA PHE A 10 -3.53 3.83 25.95
C PHE A 10 -3.75 4.34 24.51
N ALA A 11 -2.90 5.26 24.06
CA ALA A 11 -2.92 5.69 22.68
C ALA A 11 -2.70 4.47 21.76
N GLN A 12 -3.51 4.34 20.72
CA GLN A 12 -3.36 3.26 19.76
C GLN A 12 -2.00 3.38 19.04
N PRO A 13 -1.29 2.25 18.81
CA PRO A 13 -0.02 2.29 18.13
C PRO A 13 -0.18 2.81 16.70
N ASN A 14 0.66 3.77 16.32
CA ASN A 14 0.72 4.27 14.95
C ASN A 14 1.61 3.34 14.11
N LEU A 15 1.00 2.65 13.14
CA LEU A 15 1.70 1.74 12.23
C LEU A 15 2.07 2.38 10.89
N ASN A 16 1.69 3.65 10.64
CA ASN A 16 2.00 4.31 9.37
C ASN A 16 3.48 4.22 9.03
N GLY A 17 3.75 3.97 7.75
CA GLY A 17 5.09 3.77 7.23
C GLY A 17 5.27 2.43 6.54
N ALA A 18 6.51 2.03 6.35
CA ALA A 18 6.86 0.75 5.77
C ALA A 18 7.61 -0.14 6.77
N TRP A 19 7.39 -1.43 6.62
CA TRP A 19 7.90 -2.48 7.49
C TRP A 19 8.39 -3.65 6.65
N GLN A 20 9.47 -4.30 7.07
CA GLN A 20 10.04 -5.45 6.38
C GLN A 20 10.25 -6.63 7.31
N ALA A 21 9.90 -7.82 6.85
CA ALA A 21 10.24 -9.10 7.46
C ALA A 21 10.84 -10.06 6.42
N GLY A 22 11.36 -11.19 6.88
CA GLY A 22 11.93 -12.23 6.02
C GLY A 22 13.36 -11.95 5.55
N THR A 23 13.80 -12.72 4.56
CA THR A 23 15.13 -12.65 3.92
C THR A 23 15.01 -12.16 2.48
N ASP A 24 16.13 -12.08 1.75
CA ASP A 24 16.09 -11.69 0.34
C ASP A 24 15.45 -12.73 -0.58
N GLU A 25 15.37 -14.00 -0.15
CA GLU A 25 14.61 -15.06 -0.85
C GLU A 25 13.10 -14.98 -0.62
N ASN A 26 12.68 -14.49 0.55
CA ASN A 26 11.28 -14.38 0.96
C ASN A 26 11.04 -13.04 1.68
N ARG A 27 11.32 -11.94 0.97
CA ARG A 27 11.13 -10.61 1.52
C ARG A 27 9.65 -10.28 1.59
N MET A 28 9.21 -9.83 2.74
CA MET A 28 7.87 -9.36 3.00
C MET A 28 7.93 -7.87 3.30
N VAL A 29 7.29 -7.05 2.49
CA VAL A 29 7.17 -5.60 2.73
C VAL A 29 5.72 -5.27 2.98
N MET A 30 5.47 -4.67 4.15
CA MET A 30 4.17 -4.12 4.52
C MET A 30 4.22 -2.61 4.43
N ILE A 31 3.25 -2.01 3.76
CA ILE A 31 3.01 -0.57 3.74
C ILE A 31 1.70 -0.30 4.46
N VAL A 32 1.73 0.68 5.36
CA VAL A 32 0.55 1.12 6.12
C VAL A 32 0.40 2.63 5.94
N ALA A 33 -0.76 3.06 5.50
CA ALA A 33 -1.12 4.47 5.41
C ALA A 33 -2.61 4.65 5.74
N ASP A 34 -2.90 5.56 6.66
CA ASP A 34 -4.24 5.80 7.20
C ASP A 34 -4.86 4.51 7.78
N LYS A 35 -5.96 4.05 7.20
CA LYS A 35 -6.66 2.80 7.57
C LYS A 35 -6.41 1.66 6.56
N PHE A 36 -5.42 1.81 5.68
CA PHE A 36 -5.12 0.86 4.62
C PHE A 36 -3.77 0.20 4.84
N TYR A 37 -3.68 -1.05 4.45
CA TYR A 37 -2.43 -1.80 4.46
C TYR A 37 -2.29 -2.64 3.19
N SER A 38 -1.06 -2.91 2.82
CA SER A 38 -0.71 -3.93 1.85
C SER A 38 0.54 -4.67 2.29
N ILE A 39 0.60 -5.95 1.99
CA ILE A 39 1.77 -6.79 2.18
C ILE A 39 2.09 -7.44 0.84
N VAL A 40 3.31 -7.29 0.37
CA VAL A 40 3.83 -7.99 -0.80
C VAL A 40 4.97 -8.90 -0.39
N VAL A 41 4.96 -10.12 -0.93
CA VAL A 41 6.00 -11.13 -0.71
C VAL A 41 6.70 -11.41 -2.03
N TYR A 42 8.03 -11.36 -2.03
CA TYR A 42 8.83 -11.55 -3.23
C TYR A 42 10.25 -12.02 -2.90
N SER A 43 10.90 -12.69 -3.85
CA SER A 43 12.35 -12.93 -3.81
C SER A 43 13.05 -11.79 -4.53
N LEU A 44 13.81 -10.99 -3.79
CA LEU A 44 14.66 -9.96 -4.40
C LEU A 44 15.84 -10.60 -5.13
N LYS A 45 16.38 -11.70 -4.59
CA LYS A 45 17.47 -12.47 -5.17
C LYS A 45 17.12 -13.05 -6.53
N ASP A 46 15.94 -13.67 -6.63
CA ASP A 46 15.49 -14.35 -7.87
C ASP A 46 14.60 -13.44 -8.72
N LYS A 47 14.33 -12.20 -8.27
CA LYS A 47 13.44 -11.22 -8.92
C LYS A 47 12.02 -11.77 -9.12
N ASN A 48 11.53 -12.59 -8.21
CA ASN A 48 10.29 -13.32 -8.36
C ASN A 48 9.20 -12.81 -7.41
N TYR A 49 8.03 -12.50 -7.96
CA TYR A 49 6.82 -12.21 -7.20
C TYR A 49 6.25 -13.50 -6.62
N LEU A 50 5.93 -13.53 -5.31
CA LEU A 50 5.39 -14.69 -4.63
C LEU A 50 3.92 -14.51 -4.26
N GLY A 51 3.49 -13.31 -3.91
CA GLY A 51 2.11 -13.02 -3.58
C GLY A 51 1.91 -11.66 -2.91
N THR A 52 0.66 -11.26 -2.76
CA THR A 52 0.28 -10.02 -2.06
C THR A 52 -1.12 -10.13 -1.47
N PHE A 53 -1.34 -9.45 -0.35
CA PHE A 53 -2.65 -9.29 0.25
C PHE A 53 -2.74 -7.93 0.97
N GLY A 54 -3.95 -7.45 1.19
CA GLY A 54 -4.17 -6.18 1.85
C GLY A 54 -5.59 -5.67 1.71
N GLY A 55 -5.86 -4.53 2.33
CA GLY A 55 -7.18 -3.92 2.38
C GLY A 55 -7.25 -2.85 3.45
N THR A 56 -8.33 -2.86 4.24
CA THR A 56 -8.49 -1.99 5.39
C THR A 56 -8.08 -2.70 6.68
N TYR A 57 -7.70 -1.90 7.68
CA TYR A 57 -7.46 -2.41 9.02
C TYR A 57 -7.94 -1.42 10.09
N ARG A 58 -8.08 -1.94 11.30
CA ARG A 58 -8.19 -1.17 12.54
C ARG A 58 -7.41 -1.85 13.65
N ILE A 59 -7.09 -1.09 14.69
CA ILE A 59 -6.49 -1.64 15.90
C ILE A 59 -7.54 -1.58 17.00
N GLU A 60 -7.76 -2.70 17.65
CA GLU A 60 -8.75 -2.83 18.74
C GLU A 60 -8.19 -3.77 19.80
N SER A 61 -8.14 -3.32 21.06
CA SER A 61 -7.65 -4.11 22.19
C SER A 61 -6.25 -4.73 22.00
N GLY A 62 -5.35 -4.04 21.25
CA GLY A 62 -4.00 -4.53 20.98
C GLY A 62 -3.92 -5.54 19.83
N GLU A 63 -5.01 -5.76 19.10
CA GLU A 63 -5.06 -6.61 17.92
C GLU A 63 -5.10 -5.78 16.63
N PHE A 64 -4.44 -6.27 15.60
CA PHE A 64 -4.57 -5.82 14.22
C PHE A 64 -5.73 -6.58 13.58
N ILE A 65 -6.81 -5.87 13.30
CA ILE A 65 -8.01 -6.44 12.71
C ILE A 65 -8.04 -6.04 11.25
N ALA A 66 -7.81 -7.01 10.37
CA ALA A 66 -7.72 -6.83 8.93
C ALA A 66 -9.01 -7.22 8.24
N MET A 67 -9.36 -6.47 7.19
CA MET A 67 -10.40 -6.78 6.21
C MET A 67 -9.75 -6.75 4.82
N PRO A 68 -9.28 -7.90 4.31
CA PRO A 68 -8.63 -7.95 3.01
C PRO A 68 -9.58 -7.59 1.87
N GLU A 69 -9.11 -6.78 0.92
CA GLU A 69 -9.79 -6.48 -0.34
C GLU A 69 -9.20 -7.23 -1.52
N PHE A 70 -7.97 -7.71 -1.34
CA PHE A 70 -7.27 -8.58 -2.26
C PHE A 70 -6.36 -9.53 -1.48
N ASP A 71 -6.26 -10.76 -1.95
CA ASP A 71 -5.39 -11.80 -1.40
C ASP A 71 -5.09 -12.83 -2.49
N THR A 72 -3.80 -12.93 -2.88
CA THR A 72 -3.37 -13.87 -3.93
C THR A 72 -2.95 -15.22 -3.38
N PHE A 73 -2.81 -15.36 -2.06
CA PHE A 73 -2.55 -16.65 -1.41
C PHE A 73 -3.84 -17.40 -1.11
N ASN A 74 -4.87 -16.66 -0.68
CA ASN A 74 -6.16 -17.24 -0.34
C ASN A 74 -7.30 -16.24 -0.58
N LYS A 75 -7.87 -16.27 -1.78
CA LYS A 75 -8.98 -15.37 -2.17
C LYS A 75 -10.25 -15.51 -1.32
N GLU A 76 -10.41 -16.62 -0.58
CA GLU A 76 -11.54 -16.80 0.33
C GLU A 76 -11.45 -15.89 1.56
N GLN A 77 -10.27 -15.36 1.87
CA GLN A 77 -10.09 -14.36 2.92
C GLN A 77 -10.56 -12.96 2.51
N ILE A 78 -10.79 -12.70 1.23
CA ILE A 78 -11.29 -11.40 0.76
C ILE A 78 -12.68 -11.14 1.32
N GLY A 79 -12.83 -10.02 2.06
CA GLY A 79 -14.04 -9.63 2.74
C GLY A 79 -14.29 -10.34 4.07
N VAL A 80 -13.34 -11.16 4.55
CA VAL A 80 -13.44 -11.86 5.85
C VAL A 80 -12.51 -11.19 6.86
N GLU A 81 -13.07 -10.79 8.01
CA GLU A 81 -12.28 -10.20 9.09
C GLU A 81 -11.31 -11.23 9.68
N SER A 82 -10.07 -10.85 9.84
CA SER A 82 -9.04 -11.64 10.52
C SER A 82 -8.37 -10.83 11.64
N ARG A 83 -7.91 -11.53 12.67
CA ARG A 83 -7.29 -10.93 13.87
C ARG A 83 -5.87 -11.43 14.05
N SER A 84 -4.98 -10.51 14.33
CA SER A 84 -3.58 -10.80 14.64
C SER A 84 -3.17 -10.04 15.90
N VAL A 85 -2.52 -10.72 16.83
CA VAL A 85 -1.91 -10.06 17.99
C VAL A 85 -0.82 -9.14 17.50
N LEU A 86 -0.76 -7.93 18.06
CA LEU A 86 0.16 -6.88 17.66
C LEU A 86 0.99 -6.46 18.86
N HIS A 87 2.32 -6.44 18.68
CA HIS A 87 3.25 -5.91 19.67
C HIS A 87 4.26 -4.99 19.00
N LEU A 88 4.12 -3.68 19.23
CA LEU A 88 5.02 -2.65 18.72
C LEU A 88 6.01 -2.24 19.81
N SER A 89 7.32 -2.35 19.53
CA SER A 89 8.41 -1.92 20.41
C SER A 89 9.45 -1.15 19.61
N GLY A 90 9.41 0.17 19.67
CA GLY A 90 10.29 1.05 18.90
C GLY A 90 10.15 0.83 17.39
N THR A 91 11.20 0.33 16.76
CA THR A 91 11.24 0.02 15.32
C THR A 91 10.91 -1.44 14.98
N ASN A 92 10.50 -2.25 15.98
CA ASN A 92 10.15 -3.65 15.78
C ASN A 92 8.66 -3.85 15.97
N LEU A 93 8.04 -4.56 15.05
CA LEU A 93 6.63 -4.92 15.09
C LEU A 93 6.50 -6.43 14.97
N LYS A 94 6.02 -7.08 16.04
CA LYS A 94 5.59 -8.47 15.98
C LYS A 94 4.09 -8.52 15.73
N MET A 95 3.70 -9.26 14.69
CA MET A 95 2.30 -9.41 14.31
C MET A 95 2.04 -10.84 13.86
N GLY A 96 0.94 -11.44 14.33
CA GLY A 96 0.62 -12.79 13.92
C GLY A 96 -0.57 -13.40 14.65
N SER A 97 -0.90 -14.63 14.26
CA SER A 97 -1.98 -15.42 14.86
C SER A 97 -1.53 -16.87 15.07
N GLY A 98 -1.84 -17.41 16.24
CA GLY A 98 -1.46 -18.78 16.61
C GLY A 98 0.07 -18.97 16.63
N LYS A 99 0.55 -19.94 15.83
CA LYS A 99 1.99 -20.26 15.75
C LYS A 99 2.75 -19.42 14.72
N ILE A 100 2.04 -18.64 13.89
CA ILE A 100 2.66 -17.83 12.84
C ILE A 100 2.81 -16.41 13.39
N VAL A 101 4.05 -16.00 13.63
CA VAL A 101 4.39 -14.65 14.07
C VAL A 101 5.46 -14.09 13.13
N TRP A 102 5.17 -12.94 12.58
CA TRP A 102 6.10 -12.18 11.75
C TRP A 102 6.80 -11.12 12.60
N ASP A 103 8.11 -10.99 12.42
CA ASP A 103 8.94 -9.98 13.09
C ASP A 103 9.36 -8.94 12.05
N PHE A 104 8.65 -7.83 12.01
CA PHE A 104 8.88 -6.75 11.09
C PHE A 104 9.82 -5.71 11.70
N LYS A 105 10.74 -5.20 10.88
CA LYS A 105 11.55 -4.02 11.17
C LYS A 105 11.02 -2.83 10.38
N LYS A 106 10.95 -1.67 11.02
CA LYS A 106 10.53 -0.43 10.38
C LYS A 106 11.55 -0.01 9.33
N LEU A 107 11.07 0.32 8.14
CA LEU A 107 11.85 0.91 7.05
C LEU A 107 11.74 2.44 7.05
N ASP A 108 10.53 2.95 7.25
CA ASP A 108 10.23 4.37 7.41
C ASP A 108 8.96 4.59 8.24
N ASP A 109 8.69 5.82 8.65
CA ASP A 109 7.53 6.23 9.45
C ASP A 109 6.45 6.99 8.65
N GLY A 110 6.46 6.85 7.32
CA GLY A 110 5.60 7.59 6.41
C GLY A 110 6.18 8.92 5.94
N LYS A 111 7.43 9.22 6.29
CA LYS A 111 8.16 10.43 5.87
C LYS A 111 9.48 10.03 5.19
N PRO A 112 10.04 10.89 4.30
CA PRO A 112 9.61 12.23 3.88
C PRO A 112 8.56 12.25 2.74
N GLY A 113 8.12 11.14 2.19
CA GLY A 113 7.35 11.03 0.93
C GLY A 113 6.17 12.03 0.80
N ALA A 114 6.25 12.93 -0.18
CA ALA A 114 5.19 13.90 -0.47
C ALA A 114 3.86 13.23 -0.91
N LEU A 115 3.93 11.98 -1.39
CA LEU A 115 2.81 11.18 -1.85
C LEU A 115 2.40 10.08 -0.87
N ALA A 116 2.93 10.09 0.37
CA ALA A 116 2.53 9.11 1.38
C ALA A 116 1.00 9.11 1.57
N GLY A 117 0.40 7.92 1.52
CA GLY A 117 -1.06 7.75 1.58
C GLY A 117 -1.57 6.61 0.72
N ALA A 118 -2.89 6.41 0.78
CA ALA A 118 -3.61 5.49 -0.08
C ALA A 118 -4.34 6.27 -1.18
N TRP A 119 -4.08 5.93 -2.44
CA TRP A 119 -4.59 6.61 -3.61
C TRP A 119 -5.33 5.65 -4.53
N LEU A 120 -6.46 6.10 -5.06
CA LEU A 120 -7.19 5.39 -6.13
C LEU A 120 -7.13 6.22 -7.42
N ILE A 121 -6.97 5.53 -8.54
CA ILE A 121 -7.11 6.18 -9.84
C ILE A 121 -8.55 6.59 -10.05
N THR A 122 -8.79 7.89 -10.22
CA THR A 122 -10.13 8.48 -10.33
C THR A 122 -10.36 9.24 -11.64
N GLY A 123 -9.38 9.20 -12.54
CA GLY A 123 -9.52 9.87 -13.83
C GLY A 123 -8.24 9.89 -14.63
N ARG A 124 -8.29 10.64 -15.69
CA ARG A 124 -7.15 10.98 -16.54
C ARG A 124 -7.30 12.41 -17.03
N MET A 125 -6.19 13.03 -17.43
CA MET A 125 -6.24 14.30 -18.12
C MET A 125 -6.65 14.06 -19.57
N GLY A 126 -7.64 14.78 -20.04
CA GLY A 126 -8.07 14.79 -21.45
C GLY A 126 -7.19 15.71 -22.30
N ASP A 127 -7.25 15.55 -23.62
CA ASP A 127 -6.51 16.37 -24.59
C ASP A 127 -6.91 17.86 -24.53
N ASP A 128 -8.10 18.15 -24.03
CA ASP A 128 -8.62 19.51 -23.79
C ASP A 128 -8.12 20.13 -22.47
N GLY A 129 -7.24 19.44 -21.73
CA GLY A 129 -6.71 19.88 -20.45
C GLY A 129 -7.69 19.76 -19.28
N LYS A 130 -8.83 19.09 -19.46
CA LYS A 130 -9.81 18.84 -18.40
C LYS A 130 -9.70 17.44 -17.83
N ILE A 131 -10.00 17.31 -16.54
CA ILE A 131 -10.05 16.01 -15.88
C ILE A 131 -11.28 15.23 -16.35
N GLN A 132 -11.05 14.08 -16.95
CA GLN A 132 -12.07 13.07 -17.23
C GLN A 132 -12.17 12.15 -16.03
N SER A 133 -13.07 12.48 -15.12
CA SER A 133 -13.24 11.75 -13.85
C SER A 133 -14.01 10.45 -14.04
N ARG A 134 -13.69 9.48 -13.20
CA ARG A 134 -14.45 8.24 -12.99
C ARG A 134 -14.61 7.95 -11.51
N THR A 135 -15.74 7.42 -11.11
CA THR A 135 -15.94 6.93 -9.74
C THR A 135 -15.34 5.54 -9.63
N PRO A 136 -14.45 5.28 -8.66
CA PRO A 136 -13.98 3.94 -8.39
C PRO A 136 -15.13 3.01 -7.97
N GLY A 137 -15.24 1.86 -8.62
CA GLY A 137 -16.19 0.80 -8.28
C GLY A 137 -15.50 -0.40 -7.60
N ALA A 138 -16.07 -1.60 -7.79
CA ALA A 138 -15.49 -2.84 -7.28
C ALA A 138 -14.10 -3.11 -7.84
N ARG A 139 -13.89 -2.84 -9.14
CA ARG A 139 -12.56 -2.86 -9.76
C ARG A 139 -11.80 -1.59 -9.42
N LYS A 140 -10.68 -1.75 -8.74
CA LYS A 140 -9.83 -0.68 -8.26
C LYS A 140 -8.39 -0.83 -8.79
N THR A 141 -7.72 0.29 -8.98
CA THR A 141 -6.27 0.36 -9.02
C THR A 141 -5.86 1.31 -7.91
N MET A 142 -5.20 0.78 -6.91
CA MET A 142 -4.73 1.49 -5.73
C MET A 142 -3.22 1.65 -5.79
N LYS A 143 -2.70 2.82 -5.38
CA LYS A 143 -1.31 3.00 -4.96
C LYS A 143 -1.31 3.25 -3.46
N LEU A 144 -0.51 2.47 -2.73
CA LEU A 144 -0.24 2.67 -1.32
C LEU A 144 1.23 3.04 -1.17
N LEU A 145 1.47 4.22 -0.56
CA LEU A 145 2.81 4.77 -0.41
C LEU A 145 3.08 5.10 1.07
N SER A 146 4.27 4.71 1.55
CA SER A 146 4.84 5.19 2.80
C SER A 146 5.75 6.41 2.57
N GLY A 147 6.75 6.63 3.38
CA GLY A 147 7.75 7.68 3.16
C GLY A 147 8.69 7.40 2.00
N THR A 148 9.02 6.12 1.77
CA THR A 148 10.04 5.67 0.82
C THR A 148 9.64 4.47 -0.03
N ARG A 149 8.54 3.80 0.31
CA ARG A 149 8.06 2.58 -0.34
C ARG A 149 6.72 2.79 -1.01
N PHE A 150 6.51 2.14 -2.14
CA PHE A 150 5.25 2.12 -2.83
C PHE A 150 4.85 0.71 -3.25
N GLN A 151 3.56 0.53 -3.39
CA GLN A 151 2.97 -0.61 -4.08
C GLN A 151 1.73 -0.13 -4.84
N TRP A 152 1.63 -0.46 -6.12
CA TRP A 152 0.36 -0.38 -6.83
C TRP A 152 -0.27 -1.76 -6.94
N ILE A 153 -1.59 -1.82 -6.82
CA ILE A 153 -2.36 -3.06 -6.86
C ILE A 153 -3.61 -2.84 -7.70
N ALA A 154 -3.84 -3.72 -8.69
CA ALA A 154 -5.06 -3.75 -9.48
C ALA A 154 -5.86 -5.01 -9.15
N TYR A 155 -7.10 -4.83 -8.69
CA TYR A 155 -7.96 -5.90 -8.17
C TYR A 155 -9.44 -5.58 -8.34
N ASN A 156 -10.29 -6.60 -8.15
CA ASN A 156 -11.73 -6.46 -8.02
C ASN A 156 -12.16 -7.19 -6.74
N ASN A 157 -12.69 -6.45 -5.77
CA ASN A 157 -13.06 -7.01 -4.47
C ASN A 157 -14.41 -7.75 -4.46
N GLU A 158 -15.26 -7.58 -5.48
CA GLU A 158 -16.51 -8.34 -5.64
C GLU A 158 -16.26 -9.69 -6.31
N THR A 159 -15.54 -9.69 -7.44
CA THR A 159 -15.21 -10.93 -8.16
C THR A 159 -13.98 -11.64 -7.58
N LYS A 160 -13.31 -11.02 -6.58
CA LYS A 160 -12.09 -11.52 -5.94
C LYS A 160 -10.94 -11.75 -6.94
N GLU A 161 -10.94 -11.02 -8.05
CA GLU A 161 -9.91 -11.11 -9.09
C GLU A 161 -8.74 -10.19 -8.79
N PHE A 162 -7.55 -10.69 -9.04
CA PHE A 162 -6.30 -9.95 -9.00
C PHE A 162 -5.76 -9.74 -10.42
N PHE A 163 -5.43 -8.51 -10.79
CA PHE A 163 -4.97 -8.18 -12.14
C PHE A 163 -3.48 -7.86 -12.21
N GLY A 164 -2.85 -7.57 -11.09
CA GLY A 164 -1.40 -7.33 -11.02
C GLY A 164 -0.99 -6.36 -9.93
N THR A 165 0.29 -6.38 -9.64
CA THR A 165 0.96 -5.46 -8.71
C THR A 165 2.40 -5.19 -9.13
N GLY A 166 2.92 -4.06 -8.70
CA GLY A 166 4.33 -3.73 -8.70
C GLY A 166 4.64 -2.86 -7.50
N GLY A 167 5.89 -2.87 -7.07
CA GLY A 167 6.32 -2.13 -5.89
C GLY A 167 7.83 -2.02 -5.78
N GLY A 168 8.27 -1.24 -4.81
CA GLY A 168 9.68 -0.99 -4.55
C GLY A 168 9.88 0.28 -3.75
N THR A 169 10.94 1.01 -4.06
CA THR A 169 11.22 2.31 -3.45
C THR A 169 10.83 3.46 -4.38
N TYR A 170 10.60 4.63 -3.81
CA TYR A 170 10.35 5.84 -4.57
C TYR A 170 10.97 7.08 -3.93
N THR A 171 11.16 8.11 -4.76
CA THR A 171 11.49 9.48 -4.33
C THR A 171 10.54 10.48 -4.96
N THR A 172 10.42 11.65 -4.32
CA THR A 172 9.67 12.81 -4.85
C THR A 172 10.55 14.05 -4.73
N GLU A 173 11.18 14.44 -5.84
CA GLU A 173 12.11 15.55 -5.88
C GLU A 173 11.86 16.42 -7.12
N ASN A 174 11.84 17.73 -6.97
CA ASN A 174 11.73 18.69 -8.08
C ASN A 174 10.56 18.43 -9.05
N GLY A 175 9.40 18.03 -8.51
CA GLY A 175 8.22 17.68 -9.33
C GLY A 175 8.30 16.33 -10.04
N LYS A 176 9.32 15.53 -9.75
CA LYS A 176 9.50 14.17 -10.26
C LYS A 176 9.17 13.14 -9.19
N TYR A 177 8.44 12.11 -9.59
CA TYR A 177 8.17 10.89 -8.85
C TYR A 177 8.94 9.76 -9.54
N THR A 178 9.96 9.24 -8.87
CA THR A 178 10.83 8.20 -9.44
C THR A 178 10.61 6.90 -8.67
N GLU A 179 10.16 5.86 -9.36
CA GLU A 179 10.01 4.50 -8.86
C GLU A 179 11.27 3.67 -9.16
N THR A 180 11.78 2.93 -8.19
CA THR A 180 12.75 1.83 -8.40
C THR A 180 12.04 0.52 -8.11
N ILE A 181 11.87 -0.32 -9.14
CA ILE A 181 11.06 -1.53 -9.09
C ILE A 181 11.82 -2.67 -8.40
N GLU A 182 11.30 -3.19 -7.30
CA GLU A 182 11.82 -4.37 -6.60
C GLU A 182 10.95 -5.62 -6.85
N VAL A 183 9.68 -5.42 -7.22
CA VAL A 183 8.74 -6.51 -7.54
C VAL A 183 7.77 -6.10 -8.63
N PHE A 184 7.47 -7.02 -9.56
CA PHE A 184 6.49 -6.80 -10.61
C PHE A 184 5.84 -8.15 -10.99
N SER A 185 4.55 -8.31 -10.72
CA SER A 185 3.87 -9.61 -10.79
C SER A 185 3.67 -10.16 -12.21
N ARG A 186 3.73 -9.29 -13.22
CA ARG A 186 3.46 -9.66 -14.62
C ARG A 186 4.72 -9.92 -15.44
N ASP A 187 5.86 -9.37 -15.01
CA ASP A 187 7.11 -9.41 -15.80
C ASP A 187 8.29 -9.11 -14.86
N ASN A 188 8.98 -10.14 -14.40
CA ASN A 188 10.11 -10.00 -13.49
C ASN A 188 11.34 -9.33 -14.13
N SER A 189 11.40 -9.19 -15.46
CA SER A 189 12.47 -8.44 -16.14
C SER A 189 12.42 -6.93 -15.82
N ARG A 190 11.30 -6.44 -15.26
CA ARG A 190 11.15 -5.06 -14.81
C ARG A 190 11.84 -4.78 -13.48
N VAL A 191 12.20 -5.80 -12.71
CA VAL A 191 12.90 -5.64 -11.44
C VAL A 191 14.29 -5.04 -11.65
N GLY A 192 14.56 -3.93 -10.98
CA GLY A 192 15.75 -3.09 -11.12
C GLY A 192 15.56 -1.89 -12.05
N ALA A 193 14.43 -1.81 -12.78
CA ALA A 193 14.14 -0.64 -13.61
C ALA A 193 13.80 0.59 -12.76
N GLN A 194 14.18 1.76 -13.25
CA GLN A 194 13.74 3.05 -12.73
C GLN A 194 12.75 3.67 -13.72
N LEU A 195 11.62 4.15 -13.17
CA LEU A 195 10.58 4.84 -13.92
C LEU A 195 10.42 6.23 -13.34
N GLU A 196 10.58 7.24 -14.18
CA GLU A 196 10.41 8.64 -13.78
C GLU A 196 9.11 9.19 -14.36
N PHE A 197 8.34 9.87 -13.51
CA PHE A 197 7.08 10.50 -13.84
C PHE A 197 7.07 11.94 -13.34
N ASP A 198 6.34 12.79 -14.03
CA ASP A 198 5.97 14.09 -13.48
C ASP A 198 4.85 13.91 -12.44
N PHE A 199 4.94 14.64 -11.33
CA PHE A 199 3.85 14.71 -10.38
C PHE A 199 3.53 16.16 -10.01
N SER A 200 2.26 16.43 -9.88
CA SER A 200 1.73 17.70 -9.38
C SER A 200 0.40 17.47 -8.69
N PHE A 201 -0.10 18.49 -7.99
CA PHE A 201 -1.44 18.44 -7.43
C PHE A 201 -2.37 19.35 -8.23
N VAL A 202 -3.48 18.79 -8.70
CA VAL A 202 -4.55 19.52 -9.41
C VAL A 202 -5.85 19.28 -8.64
N GLU A 203 -6.46 20.37 -8.17
CA GLU A 203 -7.68 20.31 -7.34
C GLU A 203 -7.54 19.36 -6.12
N GLY A 204 -6.35 19.30 -5.55
CA GLY A 204 -6.05 18.43 -4.39
C GLY A 204 -5.89 16.95 -4.73
N ASN A 205 -5.91 16.58 -6.01
CA ASN A 205 -5.63 15.24 -6.52
C ASN A 205 -4.22 15.18 -7.10
N TRP A 206 -3.60 14.02 -7.03
CA TRP A 206 -2.31 13.76 -7.63
C TRP A 206 -2.45 13.50 -9.13
N ARG A 207 -1.86 14.38 -9.95
CA ARG A 207 -1.64 14.14 -11.37
C ARG A 207 -0.32 13.41 -11.54
N HIS A 208 -0.36 12.27 -12.21
CA HIS A 208 0.73 11.36 -12.46
C HIS A 208 0.87 11.17 -13.96
N SER A 209 1.92 11.73 -14.56
CA SER A 209 2.09 11.72 -16.01
C SER A 209 3.51 11.32 -16.41
N GLY A 210 3.64 10.71 -17.59
CA GLY A 210 4.91 10.22 -18.11
C GLY A 210 4.73 9.00 -19.01
N LYS A 211 5.68 8.07 -18.94
CA LYS A 211 5.60 6.79 -19.66
C LYS A 211 5.46 5.63 -18.70
N SER A 212 4.50 4.76 -18.95
CA SER A 212 4.33 3.51 -18.19
C SER A 212 5.53 2.57 -18.37
N SER A 213 5.57 1.50 -17.60
CA SER A 213 6.60 0.44 -17.74
C SER A 213 6.66 -0.21 -19.13
N THR A 214 5.59 -0.06 -19.95
CA THR A 214 5.54 -0.53 -21.34
C THR A 214 5.85 0.57 -22.36
N GLY A 215 6.23 1.78 -21.89
CA GLY A 215 6.55 2.93 -22.74
C GLY A 215 5.34 3.72 -23.26
N GLN A 216 4.12 3.33 -22.89
CA GLN A 216 2.90 4.05 -23.28
C GLN A 216 2.75 5.32 -22.47
N PRO A 217 2.30 6.44 -23.06
CA PRO A 217 2.04 7.67 -22.34
C PRO A 217 0.89 7.46 -21.36
N ILE A 218 1.04 8.03 -20.16
CA ILE A 218 0.01 8.08 -19.13
C ILE A 218 -0.14 9.51 -18.64
N ASP A 219 -1.37 9.89 -18.28
CA ASP A 219 -1.71 11.13 -17.61
C ASP A 219 -2.92 10.86 -16.72
N GLU A 220 -2.65 10.42 -15.51
CA GLU A 220 -3.61 9.85 -14.58
C GLU A 220 -3.90 10.80 -13.43
N ILE A 221 -5.13 10.78 -12.96
CA ILE A 221 -5.58 11.50 -11.77
C ILE A 221 -5.84 10.48 -10.66
N TRP A 222 -5.20 10.72 -9.53
CA TRP A 222 -5.27 9.88 -8.33
C TRP A 222 -5.82 10.68 -7.17
N SER A 223 -6.88 10.19 -6.53
CA SER A 223 -7.47 10.82 -5.35
C SER A 223 -7.14 10.05 -4.09
N GLN A 224 -6.90 10.77 -3.00
CA GLN A 224 -6.71 10.14 -1.69
C GLN A 224 -7.94 9.34 -1.31
N ARG A 225 -7.74 8.07 -0.99
CA ARG A 225 -8.82 7.14 -0.69
C ARG A 225 -9.62 7.54 0.54
N SER A 226 -8.97 8.13 1.55
CA SER A 226 -9.61 8.65 2.75
C SER A 226 -10.64 9.76 2.43
N LYS A 227 -10.43 10.54 1.37
CA LYS A 227 -11.36 11.59 0.92
C LYS A 227 -12.55 11.04 0.13
N LEU A 228 -12.43 9.84 -0.43
CA LEU A 228 -13.50 9.21 -1.22
C LEU A 228 -14.51 8.43 -0.35
N GLY A 229 -14.19 8.20 0.94
CA GLY A 229 -15.06 7.46 1.86
C GLY A 229 -15.15 5.96 1.60
N ILE A 230 -14.22 5.40 0.80
CA ILE A 230 -14.24 3.98 0.38
C ILE A 230 -12.94 3.25 0.66
#